data_6e07b5988bd41b99acceafa3c189cb55
#
_entry.id   6e07b5988bd41b99acceafa3c189cb55
#
_cell.length_a   1.000
_cell.length_b   1.000
_cell.length_c   1.000
_cell.angle_alpha   90.00
_cell.angle_beta   90.00
_cell.angle_gamma   90.00
#
_symmetry.space_group_name_H-M   'P 1'
#
loop_
_entity.id
_entity.type
_entity.pdbx_description
1 polymer ?
#
loop_
_entity_poly.entity_id
_entity_poly.type
_entity_poly.pdbx_seq_one_letter_code
_entity_poly.pdbx_strand_id
1 'polypeptide(L)'
;SRLPDGRWPSQTEFRLSLMQQLAVNQITSGNERISSVNGPPGTGKTTLLKDIFAHLVVERGKELAKLNNPKDAFVKTKIHETDDKYVYLLKESIAKYKMVVASSNNGAVENISKDLPKIKEIIRNPEKCKFPKYEQNYANLAHELKDFAEIAEDLIGESAWGLFSGVFGKSTNINQVLSHMLKQDANDIGFAKLLQNENNRMSYNELMSEWQSHQRAFLEELRHVEMLKEESIRAYDVYKNCESFSKIEQVINSEKTSIEEQVYHLDNETLRDNKEIEDLDNRINYIVKQIETLNELIKSIKESNKGFINKLKAMFNSEEDES
;
A
#
# COMPACT_ATOMS: atom_id res chain seq x y z
N SER A 1 -8.94 18.22 14.87
CA SER A 1 -7.68 18.60 14.21
C SER A 1 -7.98 19.05 12.79
N ARG A 2 -7.27 20.09 12.30
CA ARG A 2 -7.37 20.53 10.88
C ARG A 2 -6.27 19.91 10.02
N LEU A 3 -5.46 19.02 10.59
CA LEU A 3 -4.41 18.33 9.82
C LEU A 3 -5.05 17.35 8.83
N PRO A 4 -4.62 17.34 7.56
CA PRO A 4 -5.11 16.38 6.59
C PRO A 4 -4.70 14.95 6.97
N ASP A 5 -5.51 13.96 6.61
CA ASP A 5 -5.20 12.56 6.88
C ASP A 5 -4.09 12.04 5.98
N GLY A 6 -4.01 12.55 4.76
CA GLY A 6 -2.95 12.21 3.82
C GLY A 6 -1.83 13.24 3.80
N ARG A 7 -0.59 12.77 3.90
CA ARG A 7 0.62 13.58 3.77
C ARG A 7 1.54 12.89 2.76
N TRP A 8 2.30 13.70 2.00
CA TRP A 8 3.32 13.12 1.13
C TRP A 8 4.41 12.44 1.97
N PRO A 9 4.87 11.23 1.62
CA PRO A 9 5.89 10.50 2.37
C PRO A 9 7.28 11.12 2.16
N SER A 10 7.43 12.38 2.54
CA SER A 10 8.70 13.09 2.53
C SER A 10 9.54 12.69 3.72
N GLN A 11 10.86 12.77 3.58
CA GLN A 11 11.75 12.69 4.73
C GLN A 11 11.36 13.69 5.80
N THR A 12 11.52 13.28 7.07
CA THR A 12 11.24 14.12 8.24
C THR A 12 12.01 15.43 8.25
N GLU A 13 13.19 15.47 7.63
CA GLU A 13 14.02 16.68 7.50
C GLU A 13 13.46 17.69 6.49
N PHE A 14 12.70 17.22 5.50
CA PHE A 14 12.09 18.05 4.45
C PHE A 14 10.59 18.23 4.64
N ARG A 15 10.11 18.12 5.87
CA ARG A 15 8.73 18.42 6.23
C ARG A 15 8.38 19.87 5.85
N LEU A 16 7.11 20.08 5.59
CA LEU A 16 6.60 21.43 5.34
C LEU A 16 6.91 22.37 6.52
N SER A 17 7.29 23.60 6.21
CA SER A 17 7.36 24.68 7.18
C SER A 17 5.97 24.96 7.78
N LEU A 18 5.92 25.63 8.93
CA LEU A 18 4.66 25.97 9.59
C LEU A 18 3.68 26.70 8.64
N MET A 19 4.18 27.66 7.86
CA MET A 19 3.33 28.42 6.93
C MET A 19 2.83 27.55 5.76
N GLN A 20 3.63 26.63 5.28
CA GLN A 20 3.20 25.70 4.24
C GLN A 20 2.15 24.71 4.81
N GLN A 21 2.32 24.21 6.05
CA GLN A 21 1.33 23.37 6.71
C GLN A 21 0.00 24.12 6.90
N LEU A 22 0.07 25.37 7.33
CA LEU A 22 -1.12 26.21 7.46
C LEU A 22 -1.83 26.37 6.13
N ALA A 23 -1.10 26.64 5.05
CA ALA A 23 -1.66 26.79 3.72
C ALA A 23 -2.33 25.48 3.24
N VAL A 24 -1.68 24.31 3.40
CA VAL A 24 -2.27 23.03 3.07
C VAL A 24 -3.55 22.80 3.89
N ASN A 25 -3.50 23.02 5.21
CA ASN A 25 -4.65 22.82 6.07
C ASN A 25 -5.82 23.72 5.67
N GLN A 26 -5.56 24.97 5.30
CA GLN A 26 -6.59 25.90 4.85
C GLN A 26 -7.21 25.49 3.53
N ILE A 27 -6.40 25.04 2.57
CA ILE A 27 -6.87 24.57 1.26
C ILE A 27 -7.69 23.29 1.39
N THR A 28 -7.23 22.34 2.21
CA THR A 28 -7.85 21.00 2.31
C THR A 28 -9.07 20.97 3.23
N SER A 29 -9.16 21.87 4.22
CA SER A 29 -10.30 21.96 5.14
C SER A 29 -11.31 23.04 4.79
N GLY A 30 -11.02 23.88 3.80
CA GLY A 30 -11.90 24.97 3.38
C GLY A 30 -13.01 24.47 2.43
N ASN A 31 -14.18 25.13 2.50
CA ASN A 31 -15.27 24.92 1.54
C ASN A 31 -15.12 25.82 0.28
N GLU A 32 -14.00 26.51 0.19
CA GLU A 32 -13.74 27.45 -0.90
C GLU A 32 -13.45 26.69 -2.21
N ARG A 33 -14.10 27.14 -3.30
CA ARG A 33 -13.88 26.57 -4.63
C ARG A 33 -12.53 26.97 -5.22
N ILE A 34 -11.99 28.09 -4.80
CA ILE A 34 -10.74 28.67 -5.29
C ILE A 34 -9.92 29.08 -4.09
N SER A 35 -8.68 28.60 -4.03
CA SER A 35 -7.69 29.00 -3.04
C SER A 35 -6.45 29.51 -3.75
N SER A 36 -5.79 30.52 -3.19
CA SER A 36 -4.56 31.10 -3.74
C SER A 36 -3.43 31.04 -2.73
N VAL A 37 -2.25 30.64 -3.21
CA VAL A 37 -1.02 30.64 -2.42
C VAL A 37 0.00 31.53 -3.11
N ASN A 38 0.36 32.61 -2.44
CA ASN A 38 1.41 33.52 -2.90
C ASN A 38 2.68 33.34 -2.06
N GLY A 39 3.82 33.45 -2.71
CA GLY A 39 5.13 33.37 -2.06
C GLY A 39 6.27 33.61 -3.04
N PRO A 40 7.41 34.09 -2.57
CA PRO A 40 8.59 34.30 -3.41
C PRO A 40 9.06 33.02 -4.12
N PRO A 41 9.87 33.11 -5.17
CA PRO A 41 10.57 31.94 -5.72
C PRO A 41 11.37 31.20 -4.65
N GLY A 42 11.40 29.86 -4.71
CA GLY A 42 12.16 29.04 -3.76
C GLY A 42 11.45 28.75 -2.42
N THR A 43 10.26 29.27 -2.16
CA THR A 43 9.52 29.04 -0.90
C THR A 43 8.83 27.69 -0.80
N GLY A 44 9.09 26.77 -1.74
CA GLY A 44 8.56 25.40 -1.69
C GLY A 44 7.07 25.28 -2.06
N LYS A 45 6.53 26.16 -2.92
CA LYS A 45 5.16 26.03 -3.43
C LYS A 45 4.89 24.67 -4.10
N THR A 46 5.88 24.14 -4.80
CA THR A 46 5.80 22.80 -5.41
C THR A 46 5.71 21.69 -4.35
N THR A 47 6.44 21.82 -3.24
CA THR A 47 6.42 20.87 -2.13
C THR A 47 5.04 20.83 -1.47
N LEU A 48 4.38 21.98 -1.33
CA LEU A 48 3.02 22.09 -0.83
C LEU A 48 2.01 21.32 -1.71
N LEU A 49 2.18 21.34 -3.04
CA LEU A 49 1.31 20.59 -3.96
C LEU A 49 1.35 19.08 -3.69
N LYS A 50 2.51 18.51 -3.33
CA LYS A 50 2.63 17.08 -3.02
C LYS A 50 1.73 16.68 -1.86
N ASP A 51 1.65 17.48 -0.80
CA ASP A 51 0.75 17.20 0.32
C ASP A 51 -0.73 17.35 -0.03
N ILE A 52 -1.09 18.29 -0.92
CA ILE A 52 -2.45 18.40 -1.44
C ILE A 52 -2.80 17.15 -2.25
N PHE A 53 -1.89 16.65 -3.09
CA PHE A 53 -2.09 15.41 -3.85
C PHE A 53 -2.28 14.22 -2.92
N ALA A 54 -1.44 14.07 -1.91
CA ALA A 54 -1.56 12.99 -0.92
C ALA A 54 -2.91 13.04 -0.19
N HIS A 55 -3.36 14.23 0.22
CA HIS A 55 -4.69 14.42 0.81
C HIS A 55 -5.80 13.95 -0.13
N LEU A 56 -5.80 14.39 -1.39
CA LEU A 56 -6.83 14.02 -2.38
C LEU A 56 -6.83 12.52 -2.68
N VAL A 57 -5.66 11.88 -2.71
CA VAL A 57 -5.55 10.42 -2.87
C VAL A 57 -6.17 9.69 -1.68
N VAL A 58 -5.92 10.14 -0.44
CA VAL A 58 -6.51 9.56 0.76
C VAL A 58 -8.03 9.77 0.79
N GLU A 59 -8.53 10.95 0.46
CA GLU A 59 -9.97 11.21 0.37
C GLU A 59 -10.65 10.33 -0.68
N ARG A 60 -10.01 10.10 -1.82
CA ARG A 60 -10.45 9.14 -2.83
C ARG A 60 -10.46 7.71 -2.27
N GLY A 61 -9.41 7.33 -1.51
CA GLY A 61 -9.31 6.05 -0.83
C GLY A 61 -10.46 5.82 0.15
N LYS A 62 -10.87 6.86 0.90
CA LYS A 62 -12.03 6.80 1.80
C LYS A 62 -13.34 6.52 1.05
N GLU A 63 -13.54 7.12 -0.12
CA GLU A 63 -14.73 6.83 -0.93
C GLU A 63 -14.71 5.39 -1.50
N LEU A 64 -13.54 4.92 -1.92
CA LEU A 64 -13.36 3.54 -2.36
C LEU A 64 -13.61 2.56 -1.21
N ALA A 65 -13.11 2.86 -0.01
CA ALA A 65 -13.27 2.01 1.17
C ALA A 65 -14.74 1.88 1.66
N LYS A 66 -15.65 2.74 1.22
CA LYS A 66 -17.09 2.61 1.48
C LYS A 66 -17.79 1.57 0.61
N LEU A 67 -17.15 1.11 -0.47
CA LEU A 67 -17.75 0.22 -1.45
C LEU A 67 -17.67 -1.24 -0.96
N ASN A 68 -18.79 -1.94 -0.98
CA ASN A 68 -18.81 -3.37 -0.71
C ASN A 68 -18.19 -4.18 -1.86
N ASN A 69 -18.31 -3.66 -3.07
CA ASN A 69 -17.79 -4.29 -4.29
C ASN A 69 -17.07 -3.24 -5.14
N PRO A 70 -15.83 -3.49 -5.61
CA PRO A 70 -15.10 -2.54 -6.45
C PRO A 70 -15.83 -2.19 -7.76
N LYS A 71 -16.69 -3.07 -8.27
CA LYS A 71 -17.55 -2.78 -9.44
C LYS A 71 -18.49 -1.60 -9.21
N ASP A 72 -18.87 -1.37 -7.95
CA ASP A 72 -19.75 -0.25 -7.59
C ASP A 72 -19.06 1.11 -7.73
N ALA A 73 -17.75 1.15 -7.99
CA ALA A 73 -17.04 2.38 -8.34
C ALA A 73 -17.42 2.92 -9.73
N PHE A 74 -18.05 2.11 -10.56
CA PHE A 74 -18.29 2.44 -11.96
C PHE A 74 -19.78 2.57 -12.28
N VAL A 75 -20.06 3.43 -13.25
CA VAL A 75 -21.38 3.58 -13.87
C VAL A 75 -21.28 3.18 -15.34
N LYS A 76 -22.12 2.25 -15.76
CA LYS A 76 -22.24 1.84 -17.16
C LYS A 76 -23.00 2.93 -17.92
N THR A 77 -22.37 3.54 -18.91
CA THR A 77 -22.91 4.65 -19.69
C THR A 77 -22.88 4.31 -21.18
N LYS A 78 -23.92 4.60 -21.91
CA LYS A 78 -23.91 4.47 -23.37
C LYS A 78 -22.99 5.53 -23.99
N ILE A 79 -22.22 5.16 -25.01
CA ILE A 79 -21.35 6.09 -25.75
C ILE A 79 -22.22 7.00 -26.62
N HIS A 80 -23.23 6.43 -27.24
CA HIS A 80 -24.21 7.13 -28.07
C HIS A 80 -25.60 6.52 -27.84
N GLU A 81 -26.66 7.33 -27.92
CA GLU A 81 -28.02 6.84 -27.67
C GLU A 81 -28.44 5.73 -28.65
N THR A 82 -27.92 5.77 -29.88
CA THR A 82 -28.23 4.83 -30.96
C THR A 82 -27.35 3.58 -30.98
N ASP A 83 -26.25 3.55 -30.25
CA ASP A 83 -25.28 2.45 -30.23
C ASP A 83 -25.47 1.55 -29.01
N ASP A 84 -25.33 0.23 -29.19
CA ASP A 84 -25.25 -0.72 -28.06
C ASP A 84 -23.86 -0.81 -27.43
N LYS A 85 -23.03 0.21 -27.67
CA LYS A 85 -21.69 0.31 -27.06
C LYS A 85 -21.77 1.06 -25.73
N TYR A 86 -21.10 0.51 -24.74
CA TYR A 86 -21.06 1.05 -23.38
C TYR A 86 -19.64 1.33 -22.95
N VAL A 87 -19.46 2.35 -22.11
CA VAL A 87 -18.24 2.63 -21.33
C VAL A 87 -18.58 2.57 -19.85
N TYR A 88 -17.57 2.26 -19.06
CA TYR A 88 -17.66 2.31 -17.60
C TYR A 88 -16.93 3.56 -17.12
N LEU A 89 -17.68 4.49 -16.56
CA LEU A 89 -17.14 5.73 -16.00
C LEU A 89 -17.08 5.62 -14.48
N LEU A 90 -16.05 6.17 -13.87
CA LEU A 90 -16.01 6.29 -12.41
C LEU A 90 -17.16 7.14 -11.91
N LYS A 91 -17.80 6.73 -10.81
CA LYS A 91 -18.79 7.53 -10.10
C LYS A 91 -18.21 8.90 -9.72
N GLU A 92 -19.04 9.93 -9.77
CA GLU A 92 -18.64 11.30 -9.46
C GLU A 92 -18.01 11.44 -8.05
N SER A 93 -18.53 10.68 -7.07
CA SER A 93 -17.98 10.65 -5.70
C SER A 93 -16.49 10.27 -5.65
N ILE A 94 -16.01 9.48 -6.62
CA ILE A 94 -14.61 9.06 -6.75
C ILE A 94 -13.88 9.92 -7.79
N ALA A 95 -14.56 10.23 -8.90
CA ALA A 95 -13.99 10.98 -10.01
C ALA A 95 -13.64 12.44 -9.66
N LYS A 96 -14.34 13.04 -8.70
CA LYS A 96 -14.09 14.41 -8.23
C LYS A 96 -12.69 14.64 -7.67
N TYR A 97 -11.99 13.58 -7.27
CA TYR A 97 -10.61 13.64 -6.77
C TYR A 97 -9.54 13.54 -7.88
N LYS A 98 -9.94 13.69 -9.15
CA LYS A 98 -8.98 13.83 -10.26
C LYS A 98 -8.21 15.14 -10.10
N MET A 99 -6.92 15.08 -10.39
CA MET A 99 -6.03 16.23 -10.27
C MET A 99 -5.49 16.60 -11.64
N VAL A 100 -5.56 17.88 -11.96
CA VAL A 100 -4.94 18.46 -13.17
C VAL A 100 -4.05 19.60 -12.75
N VAL A 101 -2.79 19.55 -13.12
CA VAL A 101 -1.81 20.63 -12.90
C VAL A 101 -1.55 21.33 -14.21
N ALA A 102 -1.78 22.64 -14.24
CA ALA A 102 -1.48 23.49 -15.39
C ALA A 102 -0.51 24.60 -14.99
N SER A 103 0.41 24.94 -15.89
CA SER A 103 1.33 26.04 -15.71
C SER A 103 1.67 26.68 -17.09
N SER A 104 1.96 27.97 -17.08
CA SER A 104 2.56 28.63 -18.23
C SER A 104 4.01 28.19 -18.49
N ASN A 105 4.68 27.62 -17.50
CA ASN A 105 6.00 27.03 -17.63
C ASN A 105 5.90 25.50 -17.75
N ASN A 106 6.03 25.00 -18.97
CA ASN A 106 5.97 23.58 -19.28
C ASN A 106 7.00 22.75 -18.51
N GLY A 107 8.21 23.26 -18.29
CA GLY A 107 9.25 22.57 -17.54
C GLY A 107 8.87 22.34 -16.07
N ALA A 108 8.16 23.28 -15.45
CA ALA A 108 7.73 23.14 -14.06
C ALA A 108 6.69 22.01 -13.90
N VAL A 109 5.71 21.91 -14.81
CA VAL A 109 4.71 20.82 -14.80
C VAL A 109 5.34 19.50 -15.15
N GLU A 110 6.22 19.48 -16.15
CA GLU A 110 6.93 18.27 -16.56
C GLU A 110 7.77 17.70 -15.40
N ASN A 111 8.49 18.56 -14.67
CA ASN A 111 9.28 18.15 -13.52
C ASN A 111 8.38 17.58 -12.40
N ILE A 112 7.29 18.25 -12.02
CA ILE A 112 6.38 17.73 -10.99
C ILE A 112 5.84 16.36 -11.40
N SER A 113 5.36 16.24 -12.64
CA SER A 113 4.75 14.99 -13.11
C SER A 113 5.76 13.84 -13.21
N LYS A 114 7.01 14.13 -13.55
CA LYS A 114 8.08 13.13 -13.61
C LYS A 114 8.65 12.78 -12.24
N ASP A 115 8.63 13.72 -11.29
CA ASP A 115 9.21 13.49 -9.95
C ASP A 115 8.29 12.66 -9.05
N LEU A 116 6.97 12.84 -9.12
CA LEU A 116 6.02 12.12 -8.26
C LEU A 116 6.21 10.59 -8.23
N PRO A 117 6.42 9.90 -9.37
CA PRO A 117 6.60 8.45 -9.38
C PRO A 117 7.97 7.97 -8.91
N LYS A 118 9.00 8.83 -8.86
CA LYS A 118 10.38 8.41 -8.59
C LYS A 118 10.55 7.88 -7.17
N ILE A 119 11.17 6.73 -7.03
CA ILE A 119 11.51 6.15 -5.72
C ILE A 119 12.34 7.13 -4.88
N LYS A 120 13.27 7.85 -5.49
CA LYS A 120 14.13 8.83 -4.78
C LYS A 120 13.37 9.98 -4.11
N GLU A 121 12.11 10.19 -4.45
CA GLU A 121 11.27 11.20 -3.80
C GLU A 121 10.75 10.75 -2.42
N ILE A 122 10.72 9.45 -2.17
CA ILE A 122 10.24 8.85 -0.93
C ILE A 122 11.33 8.08 -0.18
N ILE A 123 12.29 7.47 -0.90
CA ILE A 123 13.43 6.78 -0.31
C ILE A 123 14.66 7.69 -0.46
N ARG A 124 15.20 8.14 0.66
CA ARG A 124 16.46 8.84 0.71
C ARG A 124 17.45 8.07 1.56
N ASN A 125 18.72 8.51 1.58
CA ASN A 125 19.78 7.78 2.26
C ASN A 125 19.46 7.60 3.75
N PRO A 126 19.21 6.36 4.25
CA PRO A 126 18.85 6.08 5.64
C PRO A 126 19.93 6.53 6.65
N GLU A 127 21.19 6.58 6.22
CA GLU A 127 22.31 6.96 7.10
C GLU A 127 22.28 8.44 7.51
N LYS A 128 21.57 9.27 6.76
CA LYS A 128 21.41 10.72 7.03
C LYS A 128 20.11 11.06 7.74
N CYS A 129 19.28 10.08 8.03
CA CYS A 129 17.98 10.30 8.64
C CYS A 129 18.08 10.37 10.17
N LYS A 130 17.39 11.33 10.79
CA LYS A 130 17.23 11.40 12.26
C LYS A 130 16.40 10.25 12.82
N PHE A 131 15.58 9.62 12.00
CA PHE A 131 14.67 8.55 12.39
C PHE A 131 14.79 7.36 11.41
N PRO A 132 15.94 6.64 11.42
CA PRO A 132 16.25 5.59 10.45
C PRO A 132 15.17 4.49 10.37
N LYS A 133 14.54 4.15 11.50
CA LYS A 133 13.48 3.13 11.58
C LYS A 133 12.27 3.47 10.70
N TYR A 134 11.82 4.73 10.70
CA TYR A 134 10.69 5.14 9.87
C TYR A 134 11.03 5.16 8.38
N GLU A 135 12.23 5.62 8.03
CA GLU A 135 12.64 5.65 6.63
C GLU A 135 12.90 4.26 6.05
N GLN A 136 13.38 3.33 6.84
CA GLN A 136 13.48 1.93 6.43
C GLN A 136 12.12 1.33 6.11
N ASN A 137 11.09 1.66 6.89
CA ASN A 137 9.73 1.20 6.62
C ASN A 137 9.19 1.76 5.29
N TYR A 138 9.43 3.04 4.97
CA TYR A 138 9.06 3.60 3.67
C TYR A 138 9.81 2.94 2.51
N ALA A 139 11.10 2.65 2.70
CA ALA A 139 11.88 1.96 1.69
C ALA A 139 11.31 0.57 1.38
N ASN A 140 11.00 -0.20 2.41
CA ASN A 140 10.41 -1.52 2.26
C ASN A 140 9.04 -1.43 1.57
N LEU A 141 8.16 -0.56 2.04
CA LEU A 141 6.84 -0.34 1.47
C LEU A 141 6.90 0.06 -0.01
N ALA A 142 7.80 0.94 -0.39
CA ALA A 142 7.98 1.35 -1.78
C ALA A 142 8.48 0.21 -2.68
N HIS A 143 9.22 -0.75 -2.13
CA HIS A 143 9.62 -1.95 -2.86
C HIS A 143 8.50 -2.99 -2.96
N GLU A 144 7.60 -3.05 -1.98
CA GLU A 144 6.46 -3.97 -1.97
C GLU A 144 5.30 -3.50 -2.85
N LEU A 145 5.05 -2.18 -2.91
CA LEU A 145 3.91 -1.57 -3.62
C LEU A 145 4.27 -1.09 -5.03
N LYS A 146 5.08 -1.84 -5.77
CA LYS A 146 5.48 -1.52 -7.15
C LYS A 146 4.41 -1.78 -8.22
N ASP A 147 3.14 -1.66 -7.88
CA ASP A 147 2.07 -1.89 -8.84
C ASP A 147 2.14 -0.93 -10.02
N PHE A 148 2.30 -1.49 -11.23
CA PHE A 148 2.44 -0.75 -12.49
C PHE A 148 3.63 0.22 -12.53
N ALA A 149 4.60 0.08 -11.64
CA ALA A 149 5.79 0.93 -11.60
C ALA A 149 6.62 0.82 -12.89
N GLU A 150 6.66 -0.34 -13.53
CA GLU A 150 7.36 -0.59 -14.80
C GLU A 150 6.96 0.42 -15.88
N ILE A 151 5.66 0.70 -16.01
CA ILE A 151 5.17 1.70 -16.98
C ILE A 151 5.65 3.10 -16.62
N ALA A 152 5.67 3.43 -15.32
CA ALA A 152 6.18 4.70 -14.88
C ALA A 152 7.70 4.81 -15.10
N GLU A 153 8.46 3.75 -14.86
CA GLU A 153 9.90 3.66 -15.12
C GLU A 153 10.23 3.89 -16.60
N ASP A 154 9.47 3.28 -17.49
CA ASP A 154 9.61 3.50 -18.95
C ASP A 154 9.29 4.94 -19.34
N LEU A 155 8.28 5.56 -18.74
CA LEU A 155 7.89 6.93 -19.01
C LEU A 155 8.88 7.97 -18.50
N ILE A 156 9.52 7.73 -17.36
CA ILE A 156 10.41 8.69 -16.68
C ILE A 156 11.90 8.38 -16.86
N GLY A 157 12.25 7.14 -17.23
CA GLY A 157 13.64 6.68 -17.39
C GLY A 157 14.41 6.50 -16.07
N GLU A 158 13.70 6.40 -14.95
CA GLU A 158 14.26 6.20 -13.61
C GLU A 158 13.37 5.24 -12.81
N SER A 159 13.91 4.63 -11.74
CA SER A 159 13.13 3.75 -10.85
C SER A 159 11.94 4.46 -10.23
N ALA A 160 10.77 3.83 -10.34
CA ALA A 160 9.48 4.33 -9.86
C ALA A 160 8.90 3.44 -8.75
N TRP A 161 7.99 4.01 -7.97
CA TRP A 161 7.21 3.30 -6.94
C TRP A 161 5.72 3.18 -7.28
N GLY A 162 5.31 3.70 -8.43
CA GLY A 162 3.97 3.54 -8.94
C GLY A 162 3.67 4.46 -10.12
N LEU A 163 2.54 4.23 -10.76
CA LEU A 163 2.04 5.06 -11.87
C LEU A 163 1.05 6.10 -11.34
N PHE A 164 1.52 7.32 -11.01
CA PHE A 164 0.70 8.36 -10.38
C PHE A 164 0.33 9.52 -11.29
N SER A 165 1.13 9.78 -12.30
CA SER A 165 0.99 11.00 -13.11
C SER A 165 1.50 10.79 -14.52
N GLY A 166 0.97 11.61 -15.44
CA GLY A 166 1.41 11.68 -16.83
C GLY A 166 1.57 13.13 -17.28
N VAL A 167 2.44 13.36 -18.25
CA VAL A 167 2.70 14.68 -18.82
C VAL A 167 1.85 14.84 -20.09
N PHE A 168 0.97 15.82 -20.11
CA PHE A 168 0.01 16.05 -21.21
C PHE A 168 0.18 17.38 -21.95
N GLY A 169 1.18 18.18 -21.59
CA GLY A 169 1.35 19.54 -22.13
C GLY A 169 1.77 19.65 -23.61
N LYS A 170 2.23 18.55 -24.21
CA LYS A 170 2.64 18.51 -25.65
C LYS A 170 2.07 17.25 -26.29
N SER A 171 1.76 17.32 -27.58
CA SER A 171 1.25 16.15 -28.35
C SER A 171 2.20 14.96 -28.32
N THR A 172 3.52 15.18 -28.34
CA THR A 172 4.52 14.14 -28.20
C THR A 172 4.40 13.39 -26.86
N ASN A 173 4.22 14.13 -25.76
CA ASN A 173 4.04 13.55 -24.43
C ASN A 173 2.72 12.77 -24.34
N ILE A 174 1.63 13.33 -24.89
CA ILE A 174 0.33 12.66 -24.96
C ILE A 174 0.46 11.33 -25.69
N ASN A 175 1.09 11.34 -26.88
CA ASN A 175 1.29 10.13 -27.66
C ASN A 175 2.17 9.11 -26.93
N GLN A 176 3.18 9.55 -26.21
CA GLN A 176 4.03 8.68 -25.39
C GLN A 176 3.20 8.01 -24.27
N VAL A 177 2.45 8.78 -23.51
CA VAL A 177 1.58 8.24 -22.45
C VAL A 177 0.55 7.27 -23.03
N LEU A 178 -0.15 7.67 -24.11
CA LEU A 178 -1.14 6.81 -24.77
C LEU A 178 -0.53 5.52 -25.30
N SER A 179 0.67 5.58 -25.88
CA SER A 179 1.35 4.38 -26.34
C SER A 179 1.61 3.40 -25.19
N HIS A 180 2.14 3.86 -24.06
CA HIS A 180 2.38 3.04 -22.88
C HIS A 180 1.08 2.52 -22.22
N MET A 181 -0.02 3.26 -22.35
CA MET A 181 -1.31 2.80 -21.87
C MET A 181 -1.94 1.72 -22.75
N LEU A 182 -1.75 1.79 -24.07
CA LEU A 182 -2.48 1.00 -25.06
C LEU A 182 -1.63 -0.05 -25.79
N LYS A 183 -0.31 -0.13 -25.56
CA LYS A 183 0.58 -1.11 -26.19
C LYS A 183 0.11 -2.55 -25.94
N GLN A 184 0.18 -3.37 -27.00
CA GLN A 184 -0.21 -4.77 -26.97
C GLN A 184 0.82 -5.69 -27.63
N ASP A 185 2.02 -5.20 -27.87
CA ASP A 185 3.08 -5.97 -28.52
C ASP A 185 3.66 -7.06 -27.58
N ALA A 186 4.20 -8.11 -28.16
CA ALA A 186 4.70 -9.27 -27.40
C ALA A 186 5.86 -8.91 -26.43
N ASN A 187 6.64 -7.88 -26.76
CA ASN A 187 7.81 -7.44 -26.00
C ASN A 187 7.58 -6.14 -25.21
N ASP A 188 6.40 -5.53 -25.32
CA ASP A 188 6.12 -4.22 -24.74
C ASP A 188 4.66 -4.16 -24.31
N ILE A 189 4.42 -4.46 -23.05
CA ILE A 189 3.09 -4.65 -22.48
C ILE A 189 2.62 -3.33 -21.85
N GLY A 190 1.62 -2.71 -22.47
CA GLY A 190 0.99 -1.50 -21.91
C GLY A 190 0.04 -1.80 -20.74
N PHE A 191 -0.36 -0.74 -20.05
CA PHE A 191 -1.22 -0.79 -18.85
C PHE A 191 -2.50 -1.61 -19.05
N ALA A 192 -3.19 -1.42 -20.19
CA ALA A 192 -4.41 -2.17 -20.49
C ALA A 192 -4.16 -3.68 -20.56
N LYS A 193 -3.02 -4.10 -21.09
CA LYS A 193 -2.63 -5.51 -21.17
C LYS A 193 -2.21 -6.07 -19.82
N LEU A 194 -1.52 -5.29 -19.00
CA LEU A 194 -1.19 -5.67 -17.62
C LEU A 194 -2.46 -5.91 -16.81
N LEU A 195 -3.44 -5.00 -16.86
CA LEU A 195 -4.73 -5.19 -16.20
C LEU A 195 -5.45 -6.45 -16.68
N GLN A 196 -5.40 -6.74 -17.99
CA GLN A 196 -5.98 -7.96 -18.53
C GLN A 196 -5.28 -9.22 -18.02
N ASN A 197 -3.96 -9.20 -17.94
CA ASN A 197 -3.17 -10.31 -17.42
C ASN A 197 -3.48 -10.57 -15.94
N GLU A 198 -3.56 -9.52 -15.11
CA GLU A 198 -3.93 -9.64 -13.71
C GLU A 198 -5.35 -10.19 -13.54
N ASN A 199 -6.32 -9.71 -14.33
CA ASN A 199 -7.69 -10.23 -14.32
C ASN A 199 -7.78 -11.71 -14.73
N ASN A 200 -6.86 -12.18 -15.60
CA ASN A 200 -6.82 -13.59 -16.01
C ASN A 200 -6.07 -14.47 -15.00
N ARG A 201 -5.20 -13.91 -14.17
CA ARG A 201 -4.40 -14.63 -13.17
C ARG A 201 -5.22 -15.03 -11.94
N MET A 202 -6.17 -14.21 -11.55
CA MET A 202 -6.92 -14.37 -10.32
C MET A 202 -8.40 -14.64 -10.58
N SER A 203 -8.99 -15.51 -9.78
CA SER A 203 -10.45 -15.70 -9.77
C SER A 203 -11.14 -14.47 -9.13
N TYR A 204 -12.42 -14.32 -9.42
CA TYR A 204 -13.22 -13.25 -8.81
C TYR A 204 -13.20 -13.27 -7.26
N ASN A 205 -13.20 -14.46 -6.67
CA ASN A 205 -13.16 -14.60 -5.20
C ASN A 205 -11.83 -14.18 -4.61
N GLU A 206 -10.72 -14.46 -5.29
CA GLU A 206 -9.38 -14.02 -4.89
C GLU A 206 -9.29 -12.50 -4.97
N LEU A 207 -9.72 -11.89 -6.08
CA LEU A 207 -9.76 -10.44 -6.25
C LEU A 207 -10.62 -9.76 -5.17
N MET A 208 -11.76 -10.35 -4.80
CA MET A 208 -12.61 -9.83 -3.73
C MET A 208 -11.95 -9.96 -2.35
N SER A 209 -11.22 -11.04 -2.11
CA SER A 209 -10.46 -11.24 -0.86
C SER A 209 -9.33 -10.20 -0.73
N GLU A 210 -8.59 -9.95 -1.80
CA GLU A 210 -7.57 -8.90 -1.84
C GLU A 210 -8.18 -7.51 -1.62
N TRP A 211 -9.27 -7.20 -2.33
CA TRP A 211 -9.99 -5.94 -2.12
C TRP A 211 -10.34 -5.71 -0.65
N GLN A 212 -10.95 -6.71 0.00
CA GLN A 212 -11.33 -6.63 1.40
C GLN A 212 -10.12 -6.53 2.34
N SER A 213 -9.02 -7.16 1.99
CA SER A 213 -7.77 -7.06 2.76
C SER A 213 -7.21 -5.64 2.71
N HIS A 214 -7.07 -5.08 1.52
CA HIS A 214 -6.59 -3.70 1.34
C HIS A 214 -7.55 -2.66 1.95
N GLN A 215 -8.87 -2.89 1.85
CA GLN A 215 -9.86 -2.03 2.48
C GLN A 215 -9.69 -2.00 4.00
N ARG A 216 -9.49 -3.16 4.64
CA ARG A 216 -9.26 -3.26 6.09
C ARG A 216 -7.96 -2.57 6.49
N ALA A 217 -6.86 -2.85 5.80
CA ALA A 217 -5.57 -2.22 6.05
C ALA A 217 -5.65 -0.69 5.93
N PHE A 218 -6.30 -0.18 4.87
CA PHE A 218 -6.50 1.27 4.71
C PHE A 218 -7.31 1.90 5.86
N LEU A 219 -8.38 1.25 6.29
CA LEU A 219 -9.22 1.75 7.40
C LEU A 219 -8.49 1.67 8.75
N GLU A 220 -7.61 0.71 8.94
CA GLU A 220 -6.76 0.57 10.11
C GLU A 220 -5.74 1.71 10.19
N GLU A 221 -5.06 1.99 9.07
CA GLU A 221 -4.14 3.13 8.99
C GLU A 221 -4.84 4.48 9.22
N LEU A 222 -6.06 4.64 8.73
CA LEU A 222 -6.84 5.85 9.03
C LEU A 222 -7.12 6.02 10.53
N ARG A 223 -7.45 4.93 11.24
CA ARG A 223 -7.63 4.97 12.70
C ARG A 223 -6.33 5.31 13.41
N HIS A 224 -5.23 4.72 12.95
CA HIS A 224 -3.91 5.02 13.50
C HIS A 224 -3.55 6.51 13.33
N VAL A 225 -3.78 7.07 12.15
CA VAL A 225 -3.58 8.51 11.91
C VAL A 225 -4.45 9.36 12.87
N GLU A 226 -5.71 8.99 13.10
CA GLU A 226 -6.59 9.73 14.01
C GLU A 226 -6.10 9.65 15.45
N MET A 227 -5.64 8.50 15.93
CA MET A 227 -5.02 8.33 17.24
C MET A 227 -3.80 9.25 17.40
N LEU A 228 -2.90 9.29 16.41
CA LEU A 228 -1.72 10.15 16.43
C LEU A 228 -2.09 11.63 16.47
N LYS A 229 -3.17 12.04 15.80
CA LYS A 229 -3.69 13.41 15.87
C LYS A 229 -4.20 13.76 17.26
N GLU A 230 -4.93 12.85 17.89
CA GLU A 230 -5.42 13.03 19.25
C GLU A 230 -4.27 13.11 20.27
N GLU A 231 -3.26 12.27 20.13
CA GLU A 231 -2.03 12.33 20.95
C GLU A 231 -1.31 13.67 20.78
N SER A 232 -1.19 14.15 19.55
CA SER A 232 -0.58 15.46 19.27
C SER A 232 -1.36 16.62 19.91
N ILE A 233 -2.69 16.53 19.94
CA ILE A 233 -3.54 17.53 20.62
C ILE A 233 -3.31 17.46 22.13
N ARG A 234 -3.32 16.26 22.71
CA ARG A 234 -3.05 16.08 24.15
C ARG A 234 -1.68 16.63 24.54
N ALA A 235 -0.65 16.31 23.77
CA ALA A 235 0.70 16.85 24.00
C ALA A 235 0.74 18.38 23.92
N TYR A 236 0.01 18.99 22.97
CA TYR A 236 -0.10 20.44 22.86
C TYR A 236 -0.81 21.05 24.04
N ASP A 237 -1.88 20.45 24.56
CA ASP A 237 -2.62 20.93 25.71
C ASP A 237 -1.77 20.87 27.00
N VAL A 238 -0.99 19.80 27.15
CA VAL A 238 0.01 19.72 28.25
C VAL A 238 1.03 20.83 28.11
N TYR A 239 1.61 21.04 26.95
CA TYR A 239 2.55 22.14 26.69
C TYR A 239 1.97 23.50 26.99
N LYS A 240 0.75 23.78 26.54
CA LYS A 240 0.05 25.06 26.76
C LYS A 240 -0.21 25.34 28.24
N ASN A 241 -0.45 24.30 29.02
CA ASN A 241 -0.76 24.42 30.46
C ASN A 241 0.50 24.45 31.35
N CYS A 242 1.70 24.26 30.76
CA CYS A 242 2.95 24.39 31.51
C CYS A 242 3.37 25.86 31.65
N GLU A 243 3.39 26.35 32.91
CA GLU A 243 3.75 27.74 33.24
C GLU A 243 5.27 28.01 33.19
N SER A 244 6.11 26.99 33.18
CA SER A 244 7.56 27.13 33.17
C SER A 244 8.27 26.00 32.41
N PHE A 245 9.46 26.29 31.86
CA PHE A 245 10.29 25.34 31.11
C PHE A 245 10.66 24.10 31.95
N SER A 246 10.85 24.28 33.27
CA SER A 246 11.15 23.18 34.19
C SER A 246 9.98 22.21 34.38
N LYS A 247 8.75 22.70 34.36
CA LYS A 247 7.56 21.80 34.38
C LYS A 247 7.42 21.00 33.07
N ILE A 248 7.72 21.63 31.94
CA ILE A 248 7.73 20.93 30.62
C ILE A 248 8.76 19.80 30.66
N GLU A 249 9.95 20.07 31.15
CA GLU A 249 11.02 19.09 31.24
C GLU A 249 10.65 17.91 32.17
N GLN A 250 10.02 18.19 33.30
CA GLN A 250 9.52 17.14 34.21
C GLN A 250 8.44 16.28 33.56
N VAL A 251 7.49 16.87 32.83
CA VAL A 251 6.44 16.12 32.12
C VAL A 251 7.04 15.27 31.02
N ILE A 252 7.96 15.82 30.22
CA ILE A 252 8.62 15.07 29.16
C ILE A 252 9.41 13.89 29.75
N ASN A 253 10.13 14.09 30.85
CA ASN A 253 10.89 13.03 31.49
C ASN A 253 9.97 11.95 32.09
N SER A 254 8.85 12.31 32.70
CA SER A 254 7.88 11.34 33.24
C SER A 254 7.21 10.50 32.14
N GLU A 255 6.83 11.14 31.04
CA GLU A 255 6.28 10.44 29.86
C GLU A 255 7.31 9.51 29.22
N LYS A 256 8.56 9.96 29.09
CA LYS A 256 9.67 9.16 28.60
C LYS A 256 9.86 7.89 29.44
N THR A 257 9.88 8.03 30.76
CA THR A 257 10.01 6.89 31.68
C THR A 257 8.84 5.92 31.54
N SER A 258 7.62 6.44 31.44
CA SER A 258 6.44 5.60 31.22
C SER A 258 6.48 4.83 29.91
N ILE A 259 6.95 5.46 28.83
CA ILE A 259 7.13 4.80 27.53
C ILE A 259 8.23 3.74 27.61
N GLU A 260 9.34 4.04 28.27
CA GLU A 260 10.44 3.07 28.47
C GLU A 260 9.97 1.83 29.24
N GLU A 261 9.13 2.00 30.26
CA GLU A 261 8.48 0.89 30.98
C GLU A 261 7.55 0.08 30.11
N GLN A 262 6.73 0.73 29.28
CA GLN A 262 5.84 0.03 28.33
C GLN A 262 6.64 -0.76 27.29
N VAL A 263 7.70 -0.17 26.73
CA VAL A 263 8.60 -0.85 25.80
C VAL A 263 9.23 -2.08 26.46
N TYR A 264 9.72 -1.95 27.69
CA TYR A 264 10.27 -3.08 28.44
C TYR A 264 9.24 -4.20 28.67
N HIS A 265 7.98 -3.86 28.96
CA HIS A 265 6.92 -4.86 29.10
C HIS A 265 6.63 -5.57 27.78
N LEU A 266 6.50 -4.83 26.68
CA LEU A 266 6.27 -5.39 25.35
C LEU A 266 7.43 -6.25 24.87
N ASP A 267 8.67 -5.86 25.14
CA ASP A 267 9.85 -6.67 24.82
C ASP A 267 9.84 -8.00 25.56
N ASN A 268 9.42 -7.98 26.84
CA ASN A 268 9.31 -9.22 27.63
C ASN A 268 8.14 -10.11 27.15
N GLU A 269 7.00 -9.56 26.75
CA GLU A 269 5.91 -10.30 26.14
C GLU A 269 6.37 -10.92 24.82
N THR A 270 6.99 -10.15 23.95
CA THR A 270 7.56 -10.63 22.68
C THR A 270 8.56 -11.78 22.90
N LEU A 271 9.37 -11.69 23.96
CA LEU A 271 10.32 -12.76 24.28
C LEU A 271 9.63 -14.05 24.76
N ARG A 272 8.51 -13.92 25.47
CA ARG A 272 7.68 -15.08 25.86
C ARG A 272 7.01 -15.73 24.67
N ASP A 273 6.39 -14.90 23.81
CA ASP A 273 5.70 -15.37 22.61
C ASP A 273 6.68 -16.09 21.67
N ASN A 274 7.88 -15.54 21.48
CA ASN A 274 8.92 -16.18 20.67
C ASN A 274 9.35 -17.54 21.22
N LYS A 275 9.43 -17.69 22.57
CA LYS A 275 9.71 -19.00 23.19
C LYS A 275 8.57 -19.98 23.00
N GLU A 276 7.33 -19.53 23.09
CA GLU A 276 6.15 -20.38 22.86
C GLU A 276 6.07 -20.81 21.38
N ILE A 277 6.39 -19.93 20.46
CA ILE A 277 6.50 -20.25 19.02
C ILE A 277 7.59 -21.32 18.79
N GLU A 278 8.76 -21.15 19.38
CA GLU A 278 9.84 -22.15 19.28
C GLU A 278 9.44 -23.51 19.83
N ASP A 279 8.72 -23.54 20.97
CA ASP A 279 8.21 -24.79 21.53
C ASP A 279 7.15 -25.45 20.64
N LEU A 280 6.25 -24.66 20.08
CA LEU A 280 5.26 -25.13 19.13
C LEU A 280 5.90 -25.67 17.84
N ASP A 281 6.90 -25.01 17.30
CA ASP A 281 7.65 -25.48 16.14
C ASP A 281 8.35 -26.81 16.41
N ASN A 282 8.95 -26.97 17.58
CA ASN A 282 9.56 -28.23 18.00
C ASN A 282 8.51 -29.37 18.10
N ARG A 283 7.32 -29.08 18.63
CA ARG A 283 6.21 -30.04 18.70
C ARG A 283 5.68 -30.40 17.32
N ILE A 284 5.53 -29.43 16.42
CA ILE A 284 5.14 -29.66 15.03
C ILE A 284 6.13 -30.59 14.34
N ASN A 285 7.42 -30.30 14.45
CA ASN A 285 8.48 -31.12 13.85
C ASN A 285 8.47 -32.56 14.39
N TYR A 286 8.22 -32.73 15.70
CA TYR A 286 8.05 -34.04 16.29
C TYR A 286 6.83 -34.81 15.72
N ILE A 287 5.68 -34.14 15.59
CA ILE A 287 4.45 -34.73 15.02
C ILE A 287 4.66 -35.09 13.55
N VAL A 288 5.28 -34.23 12.78
CA VAL A 288 5.60 -34.51 11.36
C VAL A 288 6.42 -35.78 11.23
N LYS A 289 7.45 -35.96 12.07
CA LYS A 289 8.27 -37.14 12.08
C LYS A 289 7.49 -38.41 12.45
N GLN A 290 6.54 -38.32 13.39
CA GLN A 290 5.64 -39.41 13.72
C GLN A 290 4.72 -39.79 12.57
N ILE A 291 4.19 -38.79 11.85
CA ILE A 291 3.36 -39.01 10.66
C ILE A 291 4.15 -39.69 9.55
N GLU A 292 5.39 -39.30 9.33
CA GLU A 292 6.28 -39.95 8.35
C GLU A 292 6.49 -41.42 8.70
N THR A 293 6.82 -41.71 9.96
CA THR A 293 7.00 -43.09 10.45
C THR A 293 5.74 -43.92 10.27
N LEU A 294 4.56 -43.37 10.61
CA LEU A 294 3.28 -44.03 10.43
C LEU A 294 2.96 -44.30 8.95
N ASN A 295 3.27 -43.37 8.08
CA ASN A 295 3.09 -43.52 6.63
C ASN A 295 3.97 -44.64 6.07
N GLU A 296 5.23 -44.74 6.53
CA GLU A 296 6.11 -45.86 6.16
C GLU A 296 5.56 -47.21 6.66
N LEU A 297 5.05 -47.26 7.89
CA LEU A 297 4.42 -48.45 8.43
C LEU A 297 3.18 -48.86 7.63
N ILE A 298 2.30 -47.89 7.30
CA ILE A 298 1.12 -48.14 6.47
C ILE A 298 1.52 -48.66 5.08
N LYS A 299 2.59 -48.11 4.50
CA LYS A 299 3.10 -48.59 3.24
C LYS A 299 3.59 -50.02 3.33
N SER A 300 4.37 -50.37 4.36
CA SER A 300 4.86 -51.73 4.58
C SER A 300 3.73 -52.73 4.79
N ILE A 301 2.69 -52.36 5.55
CA ILE A 301 1.50 -53.19 5.76
C ILE A 301 0.72 -53.43 4.46
N LYS A 302 0.56 -52.37 3.64
CA LYS A 302 -0.09 -52.49 2.34
C LYS A 302 0.68 -53.41 1.37
N GLU A 303 2.01 -53.32 1.37
CA GLU A 303 2.88 -54.19 0.55
C GLU A 303 2.83 -55.65 1.04
N SER A 304 2.86 -55.87 2.38
CA SER A 304 2.72 -57.20 2.98
C SER A 304 1.36 -57.83 2.66
N ASN A 305 0.26 -57.07 2.84
CA ASN A 305 -1.08 -57.52 2.49
C ASN A 305 -1.24 -57.84 0.99
N LYS A 306 -0.63 -57.03 0.12
CA LYS A 306 -0.63 -57.33 -1.32
C LYS A 306 0.13 -58.63 -1.64
N GLY A 307 1.25 -58.86 -0.95
CA GLY A 307 2.01 -60.12 -1.06
C GLY A 307 1.19 -61.33 -0.54
N PHE A 308 0.47 -61.17 0.55
CA PHE A 308 -0.40 -62.22 1.10
C PHE A 308 -1.58 -62.53 0.19
N ILE A 309 -2.27 -61.54 -0.35
CA ILE A 309 -3.37 -61.71 -1.31
C ILE A 309 -2.88 -62.40 -2.58
N ASN A 310 -1.70 -62.02 -3.09
CA ASN A 310 -1.12 -62.70 -4.27
C ASN A 310 -0.75 -64.16 -3.99
N LYS A 311 -0.26 -64.49 -2.79
CA LYS A 311 -0.02 -65.89 -2.39
C LYS A 311 -1.32 -66.69 -2.29
N LEU A 312 -2.38 -66.13 -1.71
CA LEU A 312 -3.70 -66.75 -1.65
C LEU A 312 -4.25 -67.00 -3.08
N LYS A 313 -4.17 -66.02 -3.97
CA LYS A 313 -4.58 -66.15 -5.38
C LYS A 313 -3.80 -67.26 -6.10
N ALA A 314 -2.49 -67.38 -5.86
CA ALA A 314 -1.66 -68.45 -6.43
C ALA A 314 -2.05 -69.84 -5.88
N MET A 315 -2.42 -69.95 -4.58
CA MET A 315 -2.94 -71.20 -4.00
C MET A 315 -4.29 -71.61 -4.61
N PHE A 316 -5.22 -70.67 -4.77
CA PHE A 316 -6.53 -70.95 -5.35
C PHE A 316 -6.46 -71.31 -6.84
N ASN A 317 -5.55 -70.69 -7.61
CA ASN A 317 -5.37 -71.03 -9.00
C ASN A 317 -4.60 -72.35 -9.24
N SER A 318 -3.87 -72.88 -8.23
CA SER A 318 -3.23 -74.22 -8.34
C SER A 318 -4.17 -75.36 -8.03
N GLU A 319 -5.36 -75.13 -7.44
CA GLU A 319 -6.39 -76.15 -7.22
C GLU A 319 -7.35 -76.32 -8.42
N GLU A 320 -7.38 -75.34 -9.38
CA GLU A 320 -8.18 -75.49 -10.61
C GLU A 320 -7.47 -76.25 -11.74
N ASP A 321 -6.15 -76.45 -11.65
CA ASP A 321 -5.39 -77.24 -12.64
C ASP A 321 -5.25 -78.74 -12.29
N GLU A 322 -5.85 -79.25 -11.17
CA GLU A 322 -5.88 -80.65 -10.81
C GLU A 322 -7.30 -81.29 -10.80
N SER A 323 -8.25 -80.67 -11.52
CA SER A 323 -9.60 -81.28 -11.66
C SER A 323 -9.98 -81.57 -13.13
#